data_0a5635e586378f895e930c44b7f79845
#
_entry.id   0a5635e586378f895e930c44b7f79845
#
_cell.length_a   1.000
_cell.length_b   1.000
_cell.length_c   1.000
_cell.angle_alpha   90.00
_cell.angle_beta   90.00
_cell.angle_gamma   90.00
#
_symmetry.space_group_name_H-M   'P 1'
#
loop_
_entity.id
_entity.type
_entity.pdbx_description
1 polymer ?
#
loop_
_entity_poly.entity_id
_entity_poly.type
_entity_poly.pdbx_seq_one_letter_code
_entity_poly.pdbx_strand_id
1 'polypeptide(L)'
;MSLDSGVLARSFRIAADEMTKLAPFIDDLDGVGGGDCDTGTNARVTFEALAHSLSGFPEDDPLSVGLDVALQAGVRACVGHCGILIVSILQSWRVALGEQELTPIRLRRMLVATASASSTINGHTAAFDAMIAEASSELMGLGDTLPEIPEELSAFCAAAQFGLVEATGASTGTIDAGAAVVALMLSALDAACRDDLGMLESLAAMLAELAGQTASRVRPGAPAPDRAFTVDVILQGTQDDCEAHCRHLDALNARYSWIGQSDLFGLGEWRFHIDTAAPLSVRPHRGRTLRFHVADARPDETIGIDTLADGVTHRGIRLLERQPIRRVERAAVVACTRIPGMVEDLALCGAHVFLDPQLEDLEALVQPARCASSGVELIIPSDRDCLALAQRISVSYERLGAEPELSVLIASSHNELEALAVSRACAPLFVPQPGGRQVAPRLCALVEENAQSALLAQHSRPIEADWQVEDISRAVQELISYAPSRWALLAGSEDSGTLIAVLRQLLDGLNLEVSGADLEVIDASPQVHSLVQALS
;
A
#
# COMPACT_ATOMS: atom_id res chain seq x y z
N MET A 1 27.91 0.20 24.99
CA MET A 1 27.70 -0.02 23.55
C MET A 1 27.21 1.29 22.97
N SER A 2 27.73 1.75 21.80
CA SER A 2 27.28 3.00 21.18
C SER A 2 26.06 2.72 20.31
N LEU A 3 25.09 3.63 20.26
CA LEU A 3 24.01 3.60 19.29
C LEU A 3 24.51 4.32 18.03
N ASP A 4 24.86 3.55 17.00
CA ASP A 4 25.44 3.96 15.71
C ASP A 4 24.61 3.47 14.52
N SER A 5 25.09 3.71 13.32
CA SER A 5 24.42 3.28 12.08
C SER A 5 24.28 1.75 12.00
N GLY A 6 25.24 0.99 12.54
CA GLY A 6 25.18 -0.48 12.59
C GLY A 6 24.08 -0.99 13.52
N VAL A 7 23.92 -0.36 14.70
CA VAL A 7 22.80 -0.67 15.60
C VAL A 7 21.46 -0.34 14.94
N LEU A 8 21.34 0.81 14.25
CA LEU A 8 20.13 1.18 13.52
C LEU A 8 19.81 0.14 12.42
N ALA A 9 20.80 -0.26 11.63
CA ALA A 9 20.63 -1.28 10.59
C ALA A 9 20.18 -2.64 11.17
N ARG A 10 20.77 -3.05 12.29
CA ARG A 10 20.33 -4.27 12.99
C ARG A 10 18.91 -4.15 13.51
N SER A 11 18.54 -2.98 14.06
CA SER A 11 17.18 -2.77 14.60
C SER A 11 16.10 -2.92 13.51
N PHE A 12 16.31 -2.36 12.33
CA PHE A 12 15.34 -2.53 11.22
C PHE A 12 15.27 -3.97 10.73
N ARG A 13 16.40 -4.69 10.71
CA ARG A 13 16.42 -6.11 10.36
C ARG A 13 15.63 -6.94 11.37
N ILE A 14 15.87 -6.71 12.67
CA ILE A 14 15.12 -7.36 13.75
C ILE A 14 13.62 -7.01 13.65
N ALA A 15 13.28 -5.75 13.40
CA ALA A 15 11.89 -5.34 13.24
C ALA A 15 11.23 -6.00 12.02
N ALA A 16 11.92 -6.09 10.89
CA ALA A 16 11.42 -6.75 9.67
C ALA A 16 11.20 -8.25 9.90
N ASP A 17 12.17 -8.93 10.52
CA ASP A 17 12.09 -10.35 10.84
C ASP A 17 10.93 -10.66 11.79
N GLU A 18 10.71 -9.82 12.79
CA GLU A 18 9.59 -9.97 13.73
C GLU A 18 8.25 -9.63 13.07
N MET A 19 8.19 -8.59 12.24
CA MET A 19 6.99 -8.25 11.48
C MET A 19 6.62 -9.32 10.45
N THR A 20 7.55 -10.09 9.93
CA THR A 20 7.24 -11.25 9.07
C THR A 20 6.32 -12.26 9.78
N LYS A 21 6.42 -12.37 11.11
CA LYS A 21 5.58 -13.25 11.94
C LYS A 21 4.31 -12.55 12.43
N LEU A 22 4.42 -11.26 12.76
CA LEU A 22 3.37 -10.52 13.45
C LEU A 22 2.44 -9.74 12.51
N ALA A 23 2.84 -9.49 11.26
CA ALA A 23 2.02 -8.69 10.34
C ALA A 23 0.56 -9.15 10.27
N PRO A 24 0.24 -10.45 10.12
CA PRO A 24 -1.16 -10.88 10.07
C PRO A 24 -1.95 -10.58 11.35
N PHE A 25 -1.29 -10.58 12.52
CA PHE A 25 -1.94 -10.26 13.80
C PHE A 25 -2.17 -8.75 13.95
N ILE A 26 -1.24 -7.93 13.46
CA ILE A 26 -1.38 -6.47 13.46
C ILE A 26 -2.44 -6.04 12.44
N ASP A 27 -2.52 -6.70 11.29
CA ASP A 27 -3.57 -6.49 10.29
C ASP A 27 -4.96 -6.82 10.86
N ASP A 28 -5.08 -7.89 11.65
CA ASP A 28 -6.31 -8.23 12.39
C ASP A 28 -6.69 -7.12 13.39
N LEU A 29 -5.72 -6.58 14.14
CA LEU A 29 -5.96 -5.47 15.09
C LEU A 29 -6.41 -4.20 14.37
N ASP A 30 -5.79 -3.89 13.24
CA ASP A 30 -6.17 -2.75 12.39
C ASP A 30 -7.62 -2.86 11.90
N GLY A 31 -7.99 -4.02 11.37
CA GLY A 31 -9.36 -4.28 10.91
C GLY A 31 -10.41 -4.18 12.02
N VAL A 32 -10.07 -4.54 13.26
CA VAL A 32 -10.94 -4.33 14.42
C VAL A 32 -11.08 -2.86 14.76
N GLY A 33 -10.02 -2.08 14.55
CA GLY A 33 -10.01 -0.61 14.68
C GLY A 33 -10.78 0.12 13.58
N GLY A 34 -11.26 -0.59 12.55
CA GLY A 34 -11.95 -0.02 11.40
C GLY A 34 -11.00 0.47 10.30
N GLY A 35 -9.76 -0.02 10.30
CA GLY A 35 -8.79 0.15 9.22
C GLY A 35 -9.00 -0.85 8.07
N ASP A 36 -8.08 -0.83 7.13
CA ASP A 36 -8.12 -1.61 5.91
C ASP A 36 -7.36 -2.95 5.98
N CYS A 37 -6.97 -3.35 7.21
CA CYS A 37 -6.32 -4.62 7.54
C CYS A 37 -4.93 -4.80 6.91
N ASP A 38 -4.13 -3.76 6.79
CA ASP A 38 -2.82 -3.83 6.15
C ASP A 38 -1.67 -3.18 6.93
N THR A 39 -1.94 -2.60 8.11
CA THR A 39 -0.94 -1.89 8.94
C THR A 39 0.29 -2.73 9.23
N GLY A 40 0.15 -4.01 9.56
CA GLY A 40 1.26 -4.92 9.83
C GLY A 40 2.06 -5.25 8.56
N THR A 41 1.36 -5.51 7.46
CA THR A 41 1.97 -5.75 6.14
C THR A 41 2.74 -4.51 5.67
N ASN A 42 2.17 -3.32 5.78
CA ASN A 42 2.80 -2.05 5.42
C ASN A 42 4.05 -1.76 6.28
N ALA A 43 3.97 -2.04 7.59
CA ALA A 43 5.12 -1.91 8.50
C ALA A 43 6.25 -2.87 8.11
N ARG A 44 5.94 -4.14 7.81
CA ARG A 44 6.92 -5.14 7.38
C ARG A 44 7.69 -4.66 6.14
N VAL A 45 6.96 -4.25 5.10
CA VAL A 45 7.57 -3.77 3.85
C VAL A 45 8.43 -2.52 4.09
N THR A 46 7.96 -1.62 4.96
CA THR A 46 8.72 -0.42 5.31
C THR A 46 10.02 -0.77 6.04
N PHE A 47 9.98 -1.68 7.03
CA PHE A 47 11.20 -2.11 7.75
C PHE A 47 12.16 -2.88 6.85
N GLU A 48 11.68 -3.74 5.95
CA GLU A 48 12.50 -4.43 4.96
C GLU A 48 13.25 -3.44 4.06
N ALA A 49 12.57 -2.40 3.58
CA ALA A 49 13.18 -1.35 2.75
C ALA A 49 14.23 -0.54 3.52
N LEU A 50 13.95 -0.18 4.78
CA LEU A 50 14.90 0.53 5.65
C LEU A 50 16.12 -0.34 5.96
N ALA A 51 15.93 -1.62 6.28
CA ALA A 51 17.01 -2.57 6.52
C ALA A 51 17.87 -2.76 5.26
N HIS A 52 17.24 -2.85 4.10
CA HIS A 52 17.95 -2.98 2.81
C HIS A 52 18.79 -1.74 2.50
N SER A 53 18.27 -0.53 2.75
CA SER A 53 18.98 0.72 2.48
C SER A 53 20.28 0.88 3.27
N LEU A 54 20.33 0.27 4.46
CA LEU A 54 21.50 0.28 5.33
C LEU A 54 22.38 -0.99 5.15
N SER A 55 22.01 -1.90 4.27
CA SER A 55 22.80 -3.10 3.99
C SER A 55 24.12 -2.71 3.31
N GLY A 56 25.25 -3.14 3.90
CA GLY A 56 26.59 -2.80 3.39
C GLY A 56 27.11 -1.42 3.80
N PHE A 57 26.36 -0.66 4.61
CA PHE A 57 26.86 0.56 5.23
C PHE A 57 27.89 0.22 6.32
N PRO A 58 28.94 1.05 6.53
CA PRO A 58 29.87 0.85 7.63
C PRO A 58 29.15 0.85 8.99
N GLU A 59 29.43 -0.16 9.80
CA GLU A 59 28.76 -0.33 11.09
C GLU A 59 29.11 0.77 12.10
N ASP A 60 30.33 1.33 11.97
CA ASP A 60 30.85 2.33 12.91
C ASP A 60 30.50 3.79 12.53
N ASP A 61 29.72 4.00 11.45
CA ASP A 61 29.31 5.35 11.07
C ASP A 61 28.37 5.98 12.11
N PRO A 62 28.44 7.31 12.30
CA PRO A 62 27.55 8.03 13.22
C PRO A 62 26.06 7.74 12.94
N LEU A 63 25.24 7.66 13.99
CA LEU A 63 23.79 7.47 13.88
C LEU A 63 23.11 8.47 12.91
N SER A 64 23.59 9.73 12.86
CA SER A 64 23.07 10.74 11.95
C SER A 64 23.19 10.35 10.47
N VAL A 65 24.28 9.71 10.09
CA VAL A 65 24.50 9.24 8.72
C VAL A 65 23.54 8.09 8.38
N GLY A 66 23.40 7.12 9.27
CA GLY A 66 22.42 6.05 9.10
C GLY A 66 20.98 6.56 9.00
N LEU A 67 20.62 7.56 9.79
CA LEU A 67 19.30 8.21 9.72
C LEU A 67 19.10 8.93 8.37
N ASP A 68 20.11 9.64 7.84
CA ASP A 68 20.01 10.31 6.54
C ASP A 68 19.77 9.30 5.39
N VAL A 69 20.49 8.17 5.39
CA VAL A 69 20.30 7.09 4.42
C VAL A 69 18.91 6.45 4.55
N ALA A 70 18.49 6.14 5.78
CA ALA A 70 17.17 5.56 6.05
C ALA A 70 16.04 6.51 5.62
N LEU A 71 16.18 7.81 5.86
CA LEU A 71 15.19 8.82 5.46
C LEU A 71 15.08 8.95 3.94
N GLN A 72 16.20 9.01 3.23
CA GLN A 72 16.19 9.09 1.77
C GLN A 72 15.48 7.89 1.13
N ALA A 73 15.74 6.69 1.64
CA ALA A 73 15.07 5.48 1.18
C ALA A 73 13.60 5.42 1.64
N GLY A 74 13.36 5.77 2.92
CA GLY A 74 12.06 5.68 3.55
C GLY A 74 10.99 6.54 2.89
N VAL A 75 11.30 7.77 2.47
CA VAL A 75 10.34 8.65 1.78
C VAL A 75 9.80 7.99 0.51
N ARG A 76 10.62 7.21 -0.21
CA ARG A 76 10.20 6.54 -1.46
C ARG A 76 9.57 5.18 -1.24
N ALA A 77 9.96 4.46 -0.18
CA ALA A 77 9.63 3.06 0.04
C ALA A 77 8.61 2.80 1.15
N CYS A 78 8.34 3.79 2.05
CA CYS A 78 7.35 3.59 3.11
C CYS A 78 5.95 3.37 2.53
N VAL A 79 5.12 2.59 3.23
CA VAL A 79 3.78 2.20 2.76
C VAL A 79 2.76 2.49 3.84
N GLY A 80 1.62 3.05 3.43
CA GLY A 80 0.50 3.32 4.31
C GLY A 80 0.79 4.41 5.37
N HIS A 81 -0.20 4.70 6.17
CA HIS A 81 -0.07 5.65 7.29
C HIS A 81 1.00 5.23 8.28
N CYS A 82 1.09 3.92 8.57
CA CYS A 82 2.06 3.37 9.51
C CYS A 82 3.50 3.53 9.02
N GLY A 83 3.75 3.27 7.72
CA GLY A 83 5.07 3.47 7.13
C GLY A 83 5.50 4.93 7.17
N ILE A 84 4.60 5.86 6.90
CA ILE A 84 4.85 7.30 7.04
C ILE A 84 5.14 7.66 8.50
N LEU A 85 4.41 7.13 9.47
CA LEU A 85 4.68 7.35 10.89
C LEU A 85 6.09 6.90 11.28
N ILE A 86 6.52 5.70 10.85
CA ILE A 86 7.88 5.18 11.08
C ILE A 86 8.92 6.17 10.56
N VAL A 87 8.79 6.61 9.29
CA VAL A 87 9.75 7.54 8.67
C VAL A 87 9.69 8.92 9.32
N SER A 88 8.53 9.39 9.76
CA SER A 88 8.36 10.66 10.51
C SER A 88 9.06 10.61 11.86
N ILE A 89 9.07 9.48 12.54
CA ILE A 89 9.84 9.27 13.76
C ILE A 89 11.34 9.42 13.46
N LEU A 90 11.84 8.77 12.41
CA LEU A 90 13.25 8.87 12.02
C LEU A 90 13.63 10.32 11.66
N GLN A 91 12.75 11.05 10.97
CA GLN A 91 12.95 12.47 10.67
C GLN A 91 13.03 13.32 11.94
N SER A 92 12.12 13.08 12.88
CA SER A 92 12.13 13.76 14.19
C SER A 92 13.42 13.49 14.96
N TRP A 93 13.89 12.25 14.93
CA TRP A 93 15.17 11.85 15.54
C TRP A 93 16.35 12.54 14.87
N ARG A 94 16.38 12.57 13.54
CA ARG A 94 17.46 13.23 12.78
C ARG A 94 17.55 14.72 13.08
N VAL A 95 16.40 15.39 13.13
CA VAL A 95 16.32 16.82 13.48
C VAL A 95 16.80 17.07 14.92
N ALA A 96 16.37 16.25 15.88
CA ALA A 96 16.76 16.40 17.30
C ALA A 96 18.24 16.11 17.56
N LEU A 97 18.84 15.16 16.81
CA LEU A 97 20.24 14.78 16.93
C LEU A 97 21.17 15.84 16.30
N GLY A 98 20.79 16.43 15.17
CA GLY A 98 21.64 17.35 14.40
C GLY A 98 22.92 16.67 13.90
N GLU A 99 23.99 17.46 13.70
CA GLU A 99 25.30 17.01 13.19
C GLU A 99 26.26 16.56 14.30
N GLN A 100 25.78 16.37 15.52
CA GLN A 100 26.65 16.17 16.66
C GLN A 100 26.64 14.69 17.11
N GLU A 101 27.71 14.29 17.83
CA GLU A 101 27.79 12.96 18.41
C GLU A 101 26.66 12.66 19.39
N LEU A 102 26.20 11.41 19.45
CA LEU A 102 25.17 10.98 20.38
C LEU A 102 25.73 10.95 21.80
N THR A 103 25.07 11.67 22.69
CA THR A 103 25.30 11.66 24.14
C THR A 103 23.99 11.25 24.85
N PRO A 104 23.99 10.81 26.11
CA PRO A 104 22.75 10.51 26.81
C PRO A 104 21.72 11.65 26.78
N ILE A 105 22.14 12.89 26.94
CA ILE A 105 21.25 14.08 26.84
C ILE A 105 20.62 14.19 25.45
N ARG A 106 21.38 13.89 24.40
CA ARG A 106 20.87 13.94 23.03
C ARG A 106 19.99 12.76 22.70
N LEU A 107 20.32 11.58 23.20
CA LEU A 107 19.43 10.42 23.13
C LEU A 107 18.06 10.78 23.74
N ARG A 108 18.04 11.34 24.94
CA ARG A 108 16.80 11.76 25.58
C ARG A 108 16.01 12.74 24.73
N ARG A 109 16.65 13.76 24.14
CA ARG A 109 16.01 14.71 23.23
C ARG A 109 15.47 14.02 21.98
N MET A 110 16.22 13.10 21.40
CA MET A 110 15.83 12.30 20.24
C MET A 110 14.60 11.45 20.56
N LEU A 111 14.60 10.72 21.67
CA LEU A 111 13.48 9.88 22.09
C LEU A 111 12.21 10.70 22.36
N VAL A 112 12.33 11.85 23.05
CA VAL A 112 11.20 12.76 23.30
C VAL A 112 10.68 13.36 21.98
N ALA A 113 11.55 13.61 21.01
CA ALA A 113 11.15 14.13 19.69
C ALA A 113 10.25 13.15 18.90
N THR A 114 10.18 11.88 19.28
CA THR A 114 9.24 10.90 18.71
C THR A 114 7.80 11.41 18.71
N ALA A 115 7.40 12.20 19.73
CA ALA A 115 6.07 12.78 19.81
C ALA A 115 5.74 13.73 18.63
N SER A 116 6.75 14.32 17.99
CA SER A 116 6.54 15.24 16.87
C SER A 116 6.08 14.54 15.59
N ALA A 117 6.24 13.21 15.50
CA ALA A 117 5.88 12.44 14.31
C ALA A 117 4.37 12.45 14.03
N SER A 118 3.53 12.60 15.04
CA SER A 118 2.06 12.69 14.83
C SER A 118 1.62 13.94 14.06
N SER A 119 2.46 14.99 14.00
CA SER A 119 2.15 16.24 13.27
C SER A 119 2.04 16.06 11.75
N THR A 120 2.54 14.96 11.19
CA THR A 120 2.47 14.63 9.76
C THR A 120 1.26 13.77 9.41
N ILE A 121 0.42 13.46 10.40
CA ILE A 121 -0.74 12.56 10.25
C ILE A 121 -2.01 13.36 10.56
N ASN A 122 -2.87 13.50 9.56
CA ASN A 122 -4.23 14.00 9.74
C ASN A 122 -5.15 12.81 10.00
N GLY A 123 -5.31 12.42 11.27
CA GLY A 123 -6.11 11.26 11.64
C GLY A 123 -6.00 10.90 13.13
N HIS A 124 -6.34 9.64 13.46
CA HIS A 124 -6.30 9.15 14.83
C HIS A 124 -4.86 8.78 15.25
N THR A 125 -4.29 9.58 16.11
CA THR A 125 -2.96 9.35 16.72
C THR A 125 -3.03 9.24 18.26
N ALA A 126 -4.23 9.26 18.83
CA ALA A 126 -4.40 9.38 20.28
C ALA A 126 -3.71 8.25 21.09
N ALA A 127 -3.71 7.02 20.61
CA ALA A 127 -3.04 5.91 21.27
C ALA A 127 -1.51 6.05 21.18
N PHE A 128 -0.99 6.45 20.02
CA PHE A 128 0.42 6.75 19.82
C PHE A 128 0.85 7.93 20.73
N ASP A 129 0.09 9.04 20.72
CA ASP A 129 0.40 10.22 21.53
C ASP A 129 0.42 9.88 23.02
N ALA A 130 -0.55 9.10 23.52
CA ALA A 130 -0.60 8.65 24.91
C ALA A 130 0.60 7.75 25.27
N MET A 131 0.92 6.79 24.41
CA MET A 131 2.06 5.88 24.57
C MET A 131 3.38 6.64 24.66
N ILE A 132 3.62 7.59 23.76
CA ILE A 132 4.86 8.38 23.73
C ILE A 132 4.91 9.42 24.86
N ALA A 133 3.77 9.95 25.27
CA ALA A 133 3.70 10.83 26.44
C ALA A 133 4.12 10.09 27.73
N GLU A 134 3.63 8.85 27.93
CA GLU A 134 4.04 8.01 29.07
C GLU A 134 5.53 7.72 29.03
N ALA A 135 6.06 7.27 27.89
CA ALA A 135 7.48 7.00 27.70
C ALA A 135 8.37 8.25 27.95
N SER A 136 7.92 9.41 27.49
CA SER A 136 8.62 10.68 27.70
C SER A 136 8.58 11.12 29.16
N SER A 137 7.46 10.88 29.85
CA SER A 137 7.31 11.18 31.28
C SER A 137 8.29 10.36 32.14
N GLU A 138 8.46 9.08 31.82
CA GLU A 138 9.42 8.19 32.50
C GLU A 138 10.86 8.74 32.37
N LEU A 139 11.29 9.11 31.14
CA LEU A 139 12.61 9.72 30.94
C LEU A 139 12.82 11.02 31.72
N MET A 140 11.79 11.85 31.82
CA MET A 140 11.87 13.11 32.60
C MET A 140 11.94 12.80 34.09
N GLY A 141 11.33 11.72 34.55
CA GLY A 141 11.36 11.25 35.96
C GLY A 141 12.73 10.72 36.41
N LEU A 142 13.60 10.30 35.50
CA LEU A 142 14.96 9.84 35.82
C LEU A 142 15.90 10.96 36.33
N GLY A 143 15.49 12.21 36.25
CA GLY A 143 16.23 13.36 36.77
C GLY A 143 17.56 13.64 36.06
N ASP A 144 18.51 14.29 36.78
CA ASP A 144 19.81 14.71 36.22
C ASP A 144 20.88 13.60 36.26
N THR A 145 20.63 12.48 36.94
CA THR A 145 21.50 11.32 36.87
C THR A 145 21.27 10.65 35.52
N LEU A 146 22.22 10.86 34.60
CA LEU A 146 22.15 10.30 33.26
C LEU A 146 22.63 8.85 33.31
N PRO A 147 21.74 7.86 33.14
CA PRO A 147 22.14 6.48 32.91
C PRO A 147 22.94 6.36 31.61
N GLU A 148 23.51 5.19 31.37
CA GLU A 148 24.13 4.92 30.07
C GLU A 148 23.05 4.84 28.96
N ILE A 149 23.47 5.01 27.70
CA ILE A 149 22.58 5.00 26.52
C ILE A 149 21.62 3.80 26.50
N PRO A 150 22.10 2.53 26.73
CA PRO A 150 21.21 1.37 26.71
C PRO A 150 20.14 1.38 27.80
N GLU A 151 20.44 1.92 28.97
CA GLU A 151 19.49 1.97 30.09
C GLU A 151 18.39 3.01 29.88
N GLU A 152 18.74 4.19 29.33
CA GLU A 152 17.74 5.21 28.97
C GLU A 152 16.81 4.69 27.87
N LEU A 153 17.36 4.00 26.84
CA LEU A 153 16.57 3.44 25.75
C LEU A 153 15.62 2.37 26.29
N SER A 154 16.11 1.45 27.12
CA SER A 154 15.28 0.40 27.74
C SER A 154 14.17 0.95 28.62
N ALA A 155 14.42 1.98 29.41
CA ALA A 155 13.41 2.63 30.23
C ALA A 155 12.31 3.24 29.36
N PHE A 156 12.70 3.95 28.28
CA PHE A 156 11.76 4.52 27.31
C PHE A 156 10.90 3.44 26.64
N CYS A 157 11.52 2.35 26.18
CA CYS A 157 10.82 1.25 25.51
C CYS A 157 9.85 0.53 26.46
N ALA A 158 10.26 0.27 27.71
CA ALA A 158 9.39 -0.35 28.70
C ALA A 158 8.18 0.53 29.03
N ALA A 159 8.40 1.84 29.18
CA ALA A 159 7.32 2.79 29.43
C ALA A 159 6.39 2.95 28.20
N ALA A 160 6.93 2.89 26.98
CA ALA A 160 6.12 2.86 25.77
C ALA A 160 5.22 1.62 25.71
N GLN A 161 5.73 0.43 26.02
CA GLN A 161 4.92 -0.79 26.10
C GLN A 161 3.81 -0.68 27.16
N PHE A 162 4.13 -0.12 28.32
CA PHE A 162 3.15 0.14 29.36
C PHE A 162 2.07 1.13 28.89
N GLY A 163 2.47 2.25 28.31
CA GLY A 163 1.57 3.26 27.75
C GLY A 163 0.66 2.71 26.64
N LEU A 164 1.14 1.78 25.82
CA LEU A 164 0.32 1.09 24.82
C LEU A 164 -0.82 0.28 25.46
N VAL A 165 -0.52 -0.44 26.55
CA VAL A 165 -1.52 -1.22 27.30
C VAL A 165 -2.53 -0.32 28.01
N GLU A 166 -2.06 0.76 28.64
CA GLU A 166 -2.92 1.76 29.30
C GLU A 166 -3.87 2.45 28.31
N ALA A 167 -3.35 2.87 27.14
CA ALA A 167 -4.16 3.48 26.09
C ALA A 167 -5.26 2.52 25.58
N THR A 168 -4.98 1.23 25.52
CA THR A 168 -5.94 0.18 25.17
C THR A 168 -7.11 0.12 26.16
N GLY A 169 -6.82 0.15 27.45
CA GLY A 169 -7.83 0.10 28.50
C GLY A 169 -8.73 1.35 28.56
N ALA A 170 -8.19 2.50 28.16
CA ALA A 170 -8.88 3.79 28.25
C ALA A 170 -9.86 4.06 27.08
N SER A 171 -9.65 3.45 25.91
CA SER A 171 -10.43 3.79 24.71
C SER A 171 -11.51 2.78 24.33
N THR A 172 -11.12 1.68 23.71
CA THR A 172 -12.06 0.74 23.08
C THR A 172 -11.89 -0.70 23.55
N GLY A 173 -10.89 -0.96 24.38
CA GLY A 173 -10.46 -2.32 24.74
C GLY A 173 -9.73 -3.04 23.60
N THR A 174 -9.33 -2.29 22.54
CA THR A 174 -8.54 -2.79 21.40
C THR A 174 -7.23 -2.06 21.33
N ILE A 175 -6.15 -2.77 20.99
CA ILE A 175 -4.84 -2.14 20.75
C ILE A 175 -4.88 -1.41 19.41
N ASP A 176 -4.33 -0.21 19.38
CA ASP A 176 -4.08 0.53 18.14
C ASP A 176 -2.92 -0.13 17.39
N ALA A 177 -3.16 -0.51 16.14
CA ALA A 177 -2.20 -1.25 15.31
C ALA A 177 -0.93 -0.41 15.02
N GLY A 178 -1.09 0.88 14.71
CA GLY A 178 0.03 1.80 14.45
C GLY A 178 0.90 2.02 15.68
N ALA A 179 0.28 2.24 16.86
CA ALA A 179 1.01 2.37 18.12
C ALA A 179 1.76 1.07 18.48
N ALA A 180 1.16 -0.10 18.22
CA ALA A 180 1.79 -1.40 18.45
C ALA A 180 3.04 -1.58 17.57
N VAL A 181 3.00 -1.18 16.30
CA VAL A 181 4.16 -1.20 15.39
C VAL A 181 5.27 -0.29 15.90
N VAL A 182 4.94 0.91 16.39
CA VAL A 182 5.96 1.83 16.95
C VAL A 182 6.59 1.25 18.22
N ALA A 183 5.80 0.66 19.13
CA ALA A 183 6.32 -0.01 20.31
C ALA A 183 7.27 -1.16 19.92
N LEU A 184 6.95 -1.90 18.86
CA LEU A 184 7.79 -2.99 18.32
C LEU A 184 9.08 -2.42 17.71
N MET A 185 9.02 -1.34 16.94
CA MET A 185 10.20 -0.65 16.39
C MET A 185 11.16 -0.19 17.50
N LEU A 186 10.63 0.43 18.54
CA LEU A 186 11.41 0.87 19.70
C LEU A 186 12.04 -0.33 20.44
N SER A 187 11.29 -1.41 20.64
CA SER A 187 11.79 -2.63 21.27
C SER A 187 12.86 -3.34 20.42
N ALA A 188 12.74 -3.28 19.09
CA ALA A 188 13.78 -3.79 18.19
C ALA A 188 15.07 -2.95 18.26
N LEU A 189 14.94 -1.62 18.44
CA LEU A 189 16.10 -0.75 18.64
C LEU A 189 16.81 -1.05 19.98
N ASP A 190 16.05 -1.25 21.06
CA ASP A 190 16.59 -1.67 22.34
C ASP A 190 17.28 -3.04 22.24
N ALA A 191 16.64 -4.00 21.61
CA ALA A 191 17.19 -5.33 21.38
C ALA A 191 18.50 -5.29 20.59
N ALA A 192 18.57 -4.48 19.52
CA ALA A 192 19.79 -4.28 18.74
C ALA A 192 20.91 -3.59 19.54
N CYS A 193 20.54 -2.64 20.42
CA CYS A 193 21.49 -1.92 21.27
C CYS A 193 22.08 -2.80 22.38
N ARG A 194 21.29 -3.71 22.94
CA ARG A 194 21.68 -4.56 24.09
C ARG A 194 22.10 -5.98 23.71
N ASP A 195 21.86 -6.37 22.46
CA ASP A 195 21.99 -7.77 22.01
C ASP A 195 21.11 -8.75 22.85
N ASP A 196 19.87 -8.29 23.17
CA ASP A 196 18.91 -9.02 23.98
C ASP A 196 17.49 -8.86 23.44
N LEU A 197 16.88 -9.96 22.98
CA LEU A 197 15.55 -10.00 22.38
C LEU A 197 14.39 -10.14 23.40
N GLY A 198 14.67 -10.33 24.68
CA GLY A 198 13.66 -10.74 25.67
C GLY A 198 12.47 -9.78 25.80
N MET A 199 12.69 -8.47 25.74
CA MET A 199 11.63 -7.47 25.78
C MET A 199 10.79 -7.50 24.51
N LEU A 200 11.42 -7.60 23.34
CA LEU A 200 10.76 -7.69 22.03
C LEU A 200 9.92 -8.96 21.94
N GLU A 201 10.46 -10.12 22.31
CA GLU A 201 9.74 -11.40 22.29
C GLU A 201 8.50 -11.37 23.22
N SER A 202 8.63 -10.73 24.38
CA SER A 202 7.52 -10.56 25.32
C SER A 202 6.40 -9.68 24.72
N LEU A 203 6.76 -8.58 24.08
CA LEU A 203 5.81 -7.70 23.38
C LEU A 203 5.13 -8.45 22.23
N ALA A 204 5.89 -9.14 21.40
CA ALA A 204 5.40 -9.93 20.28
C ALA A 204 4.38 -11.00 20.71
N ALA A 205 4.70 -11.73 21.77
CA ALA A 205 3.80 -12.74 22.33
C ALA A 205 2.50 -12.12 22.86
N MET A 206 2.60 -10.98 23.53
CA MET A 206 1.43 -10.23 24.02
C MET A 206 0.54 -9.75 22.87
N LEU A 207 1.11 -9.16 21.82
CA LEU A 207 0.35 -8.67 20.67
C LEU A 207 -0.37 -9.80 19.93
N ALA A 208 0.30 -10.95 19.73
CA ALA A 208 -0.32 -12.12 19.10
C ALA A 208 -1.47 -12.69 19.94
N GLU A 209 -1.34 -12.69 21.27
CA GLU A 209 -2.39 -13.17 22.17
C GLU A 209 -3.61 -12.22 22.14
N LEU A 210 -3.38 -10.91 22.22
CA LEU A 210 -4.45 -9.91 22.24
C LEU A 210 -5.17 -9.82 20.89
N ALA A 211 -4.48 -9.93 19.76
CA ALA A 211 -5.09 -10.02 18.45
C ALA A 211 -6.04 -11.22 18.36
N GLY A 212 -5.58 -12.41 18.78
CA GLY A 212 -6.42 -13.62 18.80
C GLY A 212 -7.66 -13.52 19.69
N GLN A 213 -7.57 -12.82 20.84
CA GLN A 213 -8.72 -12.58 21.72
C GLN A 213 -9.71 -11.58 21.14
N THR A 214 -9.23 -10.56 20.45
CA THR A 214 -10.03 -9.46 19.92
C THR A 214 -10.78 -9.88 18.66
N ALA A 215 -10.11 -10.55 17.74
CA ALA A 215 -10.68 -11.01 16.47
C ALA A 215 -11.84 -12.01 16.66
N SER A 216 -11.87 -12.77 17.77
CA SER A 216 -13.00 -13.65 18.08
C SER A 216 -14.29 -12.90 18.46
N ARG A 217 -14.21 -11.61 18.76
CA ARG A 217 -15.33 -10.81 19.30
C ARG A 217 -15.93 -9.81 18.31
N VAL A 218 -15.17 -9.36 17.34
CA VAL A 218 -15.56 -8.29 16.42
C VAL A 218 -15.26 -8.70 14.98
N ARG A 219 -16.27 -8.66 14.12
CA ARG A 219 -16.04 -8.71 12.66
C ARG A 219 -15.56 -7.32 12.22
N PRO A 220 -14.43 -7.18 11.54
CA PRO A 220 -14.06 -5.93 10.90
C PRO A 220 -15.20 -5.49 9.99
N GLY A 221 -15.62 -4.24 10.15
CA GLY A 221 -16.49 -3.60 9.19
C GLY A 221 -15.75 -3.31 7.90
N ALA A 222 -16.46 -3.16 6.78
CA ALA A 222 -15.89 -2.50 5.63
C ALA A 222 -15.42 -1.08 6.05
N PRO A 223 -14.32 -0.55 5.47
CA PRO A 223 -13.94 0.84 5.70
C PRO A 223 -15.13 1.75 5.43
N ALA A 224 -15.17 2.88 6.12
CA ALA A 224 -16.24 3.84 5.92
C ALA A 224 -16.33 4.21 4.43
N PRO A 225 -17.52 4.46 3.86
CA PRO A 225 -17.70 4.74 2.44
C PRO A 225 -16.85 5.91 1.92
N ASP A 226 -16.50 6.86 2.80
CA ASP A 226 -15.61 7.98 2.54
C ASP A 226 -14.11 7.58 2.43
N ARG A 227 -13.78 6.32 2.66
CA ARG A 227 -12.43 5.73 2.62
C ARG A 227 -12.37 4.48 1.77
N ALA A 228 -13.12 4.45 0.67
CA ALA A 228 -13.20 3.29 -0.20
C ALA A 228 -11.89 3.00 -0.95
N PHE A 229 -11.05 4.03 -1.13
CA PHE A 229 -9.77 3.92 -1.83
C PHE A 229 -8.62 4.45 -1.00
N THR A 230 -7.46 3.84 -1.15
CA THR A 230 -6.18 4.36 -0.72
C THR A 230 -5.44 4.95 -1.92
N VAL A 231 -4.83 6.13 -1.74
CA VAL A 231 -4.08 6.81 -2.79
C VAL A 231 -2.70 7.16 -2.27
N ASP A 232 -1.67 6.63 -2.94
CA ASP A 232 -0.27 6.98 -2.69
C ASP A 232 0.22 7.98 -3.73
N VAL A 233 0.68 9.13 -3.28
CA VAL A 233 1.22 10.20 -4.13
C VAL A 233 2.67 10.47 -3.79
N ILE A 234 3.54 10.60 -4.80
CA ILE A 234 4.83 11.26 -4.66
C ILE A 234 4.77 12.57 -5.42
N LEU A 235 4.89 13.66 -4.70
CA LEU A 235 4.90 15.03 -5.20
C LEU A 235 6.31 15.60 -5.17
N GLN A 236 6.81 16.06 -6.31
CA GLN A 236 8.04 16.83 -6.42
C GLN A 236 7.70 18.31 -6.63
N GLY A 237 8.26 19.20 -5.83
CA GLY A 237 7.97 20.63 -5.93
C GLY A 237 8.66 21.44 -4.84
N THR A 238 8.06 22.57 -4.50
CA THR A 238 8.48 23.44 -3.39
C THR A 238 7.71 23.10 -2.11
N GLN A 239 8.17 23.61 -0.97
CA GLN A 239 7.43 23.53 0.29
C GLN A 239 6.00 24.12 0.15
N ASP A 240 5.86 25.22 -0.59
CA ASP A 240 4.56 25.85 -0.84
C ASP A 240 3.61 24.93 -1.63
N ASP A 241 4.14 24.09 -2.54
CA ASP A 241 3.34 23.13 -3.30
C ASP A 241 2.84 22.00 -2.37
N CYS A 242 3.70 21.50 -1.46
CA CYS A 242 3.31 20.55 -0.44
C CYS A 242 2.21 21.10 0.47
N GLU A 243 2.38 22.31 1.00
CA GLU A 243 1.39 22.96 1.86
C GLU A 243 0.08 23.25 1.12
N ALA A 244 0.16 23.60 -0.18
CA ALA A 244 -1.03 23.79 -1.01
C ALA A 244 -1.80 22.48 -1.18
N HIS A 245 -1.08 21.36 -1.31
CA HIS A 245 -1.71 20.05 -1.39
C HIS A 245 -2.35 19.64 -0.06
N CYS A 246 -1.68 19.84 1.09
CA CYS A 246 -2.28 19.62 2.41
C CYS A 246 -3.58 20.42 2.58
N ARG A 247 -3.57 21.74 2.24
CA ARG A 247 -4.78 22.56 2.30
C ARG A 247 -5.90 22.07 1.38
N HIS A 248 -5.55 21.51 0.23
CA HIS A 248 -6.52 20.90 -0.68
C HIS A 248 -7.15 19.64 -0.05
N LEU A 249 -6.34 18.76 0.53
CA LEU A 249 -6.81 17.56 1.23
C LEU A 249 -7.66 17.90 2.45
N ASP A 250 -7.29 18.93 3.23
CA ASP A 250 -8.09 19.44 4.35
C ASP A 250 -9.46 19.94 3.87
N ALA A 251 -9.51 20.66 2.74
CA ALA A 251 -10.76 21.14 2.17
C ALA A 251 -11.69 20.01 1.70
N LEU A 252 -11.12 18.86 1.32
CA LEU A 252 -11.86 17.64 0.99
C LEU A 252 -12.24 16.81 2.22
N ASN A 253 -11.76 17.20 3.40
CA ASN A 253 -11.87 16.42 4.63
C ASN A 253 -11.32 14.98 4.47
N ALA A 254 -10.27 14.82 3.66
CA ALA A 254 -9.61 13.55 3.45
C ALA A 254 -8.76 13.19 4.68
N ARG A 255 -8.68 11.89 5.00
CA ARG A 255 -7.68 11.40 5.95
C ARG A 255 -6.36 11.21 5.19
N TYR A 256 -5.28 11.76 5.69
CA TYR A 256 -3.98 11.62 5.04
C TYR A 256 -2.82 11.66 6.01
N SER A 257 -1.69 11.14 5.57
CA SER A 257 -0.39 11.35 6.19
C SER A 257 0.63 11.71 5.12
N TRP A 258 1.68 12.41 5.52
CA TRP A 258 2.71 12.82 4.60
C TRP A 258 4.11 12.84 5.23
N ILE A 259 5.13 12.69 4.40
CA ILE A 259 6.54 12.78 4.79
C ILE A 259 7.36 13.32 3.63
N GLY A 260 8.40 14.05 3.94
CA GLY A 260 9.34 14.60 2.97
C GLY A 260 10.01 15.85 3.49
N GLN A 261 10.91 16.38 2.70
CA GLN A 261 11.61 17.62 3.02
C GLN A 261 12.15 18.26 1.75
N SER A 262 12.33 19.58 1.79
CA SER A 262 13.03 20.31 0.73
C SER A 262 14.54 20.27 0.93
N ASP A 263 15.26 20.28 -0.19
CA ASP A 263 16.71 20.48 -0.20
C ASP A 263 17.10 21.96 0.07
N LEU A 264 18.39 22.24 0.01
CA LEU A 264 18.94 23.59 0.19
C LEU A 264 18.49 24.60 -0.89
N PHE A 265 17.93 24.12 -2.00
CA PHE A 265 17.40 24.94 -3.09
C PHE A 265 15.88 25.14 -2.99
N GLY A 266 15.25 24.58 -1.95
CA GLY A 266 13.81 24.66 -1.71
C GLY A 266 12.98 23.69 -2.57
N LEU A 267 13.63 22.74 -3.24
CA LEU A 267 12.95 21.65 -3.96
C LEU A 267 12.99 20.39 -3.12
N GLY A 268 11.93 19.59 -3.15
CA GLY A 268 11.86 18.36 -2.41
C GLY A 268 10.92 17.33 -3.02
N GLU A 269 10.90 16.17 -2.39
CA GLU A 269 9.95 15.11 -2.67
C GLU A 269 9.14 14.85 -1.41
N TRP A 270 7.82 14.81 -1.56
CA TRP A 270 6.86 14.51 -0.50
C TRP A 270 6.02 13.31 -0.88
N ARG A 271 5.96 12.35 -0.01
CA ARG A 271 5.04 11.24 -0.12
C ARG A 271 3.79 11.52 0.71
N PHE A 272 2.64 11.22 0.11
CA PHE A 272 1.33 11.24 0.76
C PHE A 272 0.71 9.86 0.67
N HIS A 273 0.02 9.47 1.73
CA HIS A 273 -0.91 8.36 1.75
C HIS A 273 -2.27 8.91 2.18
N ILE A 274 -3.31 8.65 1.39
CA ILE A 274 -4.59 9.35 1.47
C ILE A 274 -5.73 8.35 1.39
N ASP A 275 -6.66 8.39 2.35
CA ASP A 275 -7.91 7.63 2.29
C ASP A 275 -9.01 8.54 1.72
N THR A 276 -9.73 8.06 0.70
CA THR A 276 -10.74 8.86 0.00
C THR A 276 -11.83 8.01 -0.64
N ALA A 277 -12.99 8.62 -0.88
CA ALA A 277 -14.04 8.02 -1.72
C ALA A 277 -13.86 8.32 -3.22
N ALA A 278 -13.06 9.35 -3.56
CA ALA A 278 -12.90 9.84 -4.93
C ALA A 278 -11.41 10.04 -5.24
N PRO A 279 -10.70 9.02 -5.74
CA PRO A 279 -9.25 9.04 -5.85
C PRO A 279 -8.73 10.15 -6.76
N LEU A 280 -9.43 10.50 -7.83
CA LEU A 280 -8.98 11.58 -8.72
C LEU A 280 -9.10 12.97 -8.11
N SER A 281 -9.99 13.17 -7.12
CA SER A 281 -10.18 14.47 -6.46
C SER A 281 -8.98 14.87 -5.60
N VAL A 282 -8.18 13.90 -5.14
CA VAL A 282 -7.00 14.15 -4.31
C VAL A 282 -5.72 14.31 -5.11
N ARG A 283 -5.81 14.43 -6.43
CA ARG A 283 -4.63 14.63 -7.28
C ARG A 283 -4.02 16.02 -7.02
N PRO A 284 -2.67 16.13 -6.88
CA PRO A 284 -2.01 17.42 -6.71
C PRO A 284 -2.27 18.38 -7.87
N HIS A 285 -2.59 19.64 -7.56
CA HIS A 285 -2.80 20.68 -8.56
C HIS A 285 -1.54 21.51 -8.85
N ARG A 286 -0.50 21.36 -8.02
CA ARG A 286 0.79 22.06 -8.12
C ARG A 286 1.93 21.08 -7.95
N GLY A 287 3.12 21.47 -8.40
CA GLY A 287 4.27 20.60 -8.42
C GLY A 287 4.17 19.54 -9.54
N ARG A 288 5.07 18.59 -9.53
CA ARG A 288 5.10 17.44 -10.44
C ARG A 288 4.73 16.18 -9.68
N THR A 289 3.66 15.54 -10.05
CA THR A 289 3.32 14.21 -9.55
C THR A 289 4.27 13.20 -10.19
N LEU A 290 5.11 12.56 -9.38
CA LEU A 290 6.02 11.50 -9.80
C LEU A 290 5.34 10.14 -9.75
N ARG A 291 4.44 9.94 -8.78
CA ARG A 291 3.66 8.71 -8.60
C ARG A 291 2.23 9.07 -8.23
N PHE A 292 1.29 8.39 -8.84
CA PHE A 292 -0.10 8.38 -8.43
C PHE A 292 -0.60 6.93 -8.51
N HIS A 293 -0.70 6.31 -7.34
CA HIS A 293 -1.11 4.92 -7.19
C HIS A 293 -2.41 4.84 -6.41
N VAL A 294 -3.35 4.03 -6.86
CA VAL A 294 -4.67 3.86 -6.26
C VAL A 294 -4.95 2.37 -6.05
N ALA A 295 -5.51 2.04 -4.89
CA ALA A 295 -6.00 0.70 -4.59
C ALA A 295 -7.36 0.78 -3.89
N ASP A 296 -8.18 -0.25 -4.05
CA ASP A 296 -9.42 -0.41 -3.28
C ASP A 296 -9.05 -0.75 -1.82
N ALA A 297 -9.50 0.07 -0.88
CA ALA A 297 -9.25 -0.12 0.55
C ALA A 297 -10.17 -1.17 1.18
N ARG A 298 -11.26 -1.55 0.48
CA ARG A 298 -12.23 -2.50 1.02
C ARG A 298 -11.62 -3.90 1.08
N PRO A 299 -11.68 -4.57 2.24
CA PRO A 299 -11.23 -5.94 2.34
C PRO A 299 -12.10 -6.81 1.43
N ASP A 300 -11.46 -7.64 0.61
CA ASP A 300 -12.18 -8.69 -0.10
C ASP A 300 -12.89 -9.58 0.93
N GLU A 301 -14.19 -9.79 0.75
CA GLU A 301 -14.93 -10.81 1.47
C GLU A 301 -14.48 -12.20 0.99
N THR A 302 -13.24 -12.56 1.25
CA THR A 302 -12.72 -13.90 0.98
C THR A 302 -13.32 -14.87 1.99
N ILE A 303 -14.52 -15.29 1.67
CA ILE A 303 -15.37 -16.22 2.44
C ILE A 303 -14.72 -17.60 2.65
N GLY A 304 -13.57 -17.88 1.99
CA GLY A 304 -13.05 -19.25 1.93
C GLY A 304 -12.11 -19.69 3.05
N ILE A 305 -11.47 -18.78 3.76
CA ILE A 305 -10.39 -19.14 4.70
C ILE A 305 -10.88 -19.24 6.14
N ASP A 306 -11.85 -18.46 6.53
CA ASP A 306 -12.50 -18.57 7.85
C ASP A 306 -13.12 -19.97 8.07
N THR A 307 -13.70 -20.55 7.02
CA THR A 307 -14.26 -21.91 7.07
C THR A 307 -13.19 -23.00 7.13
N LEU A 308 -11.98 -22.76 6.61
CA LEU A 308 -10.85 -23.70 6.71
C LEU A 308 -10.18 -23.62 8.10
N ALA A 309 -10.09 -22.43 8.70
CA ALA A 309 -9.62 -22.27 10.07
C ALA A 309 -10.57 -22.94 11.06
N ASP A 310 -11.89 -22.76 10.93
CA ASP A 310 -12.91 -23.42 11.73
C ASP A 310 -12.96 -24.94 11.54
N GLY A 311 -12.65 -25.45 10.33
CA GLY A 311 -12.62 -26.90 10.03
C GLY A 311 -11.41 -27.63 10.61
N VAL A 312 -10.34 -26.96 10.94
CA VAL A 312 -9.08 -27.55 11.48
C VAL A 312 -9.07 -27.58 13.02
N THR A 313 -10.01 -26.93 13.69
CA THR A 313 -10.07 -26.77 15.15
C THR A 313 -10.19 -28.08 15.94
N HIS A 314 -10.43 -29.22 15.31
CA HIS A 314 -10.73 -30.45 16.04
C HIS A 314 -9.53 -31.26 16.54
N ARG A 315 -8.26 -30.95 16.20
CA ARG A 315 -7.10 -31.75 16.60
C ARG A 315 -5.85 -31.04 17.10
N GLY A 316 -5.83 -29.71 17.20
CA GLY A 316 -4.63 -28.98 17.59
C GLY A 316 -4.88 -27.66 18.30
N ILE A 317 -5.79 -27.63 19.23
CA ILE A 317 -6.38 -26.46 19.89
C ILE A 317 -5.35 -25.40 20.34
N ARG A 318 -4.20 -25.80 20.88
CA ARG A 318 -3.25 -24.82 21.44
C ARG A 318 -2.36 -24.09 20.41
N LEU A 319 -2.17 -24.66 19.22
CA LEU A 319 -1.41 -24.01 18.15
C LEU A 319 -2.30 -23.10 17.31
N LEU A 320 -3.60 -23.39 17.23
CA LEU A 320 -4.58 -22.64 16.47
C LEU A 320 -5.10 -21.40 17.21
N GLU A 321 -5.06 -21.39 18.55
CA GLU A 321 -5.40 -20.20 19.37
C GLU A 321 -4.47 -18.99 19.12
N ARG A 322 -3.34 -19.19 18.43
CA ARG A 322 -2.37 -18.16 18.10
C ARG A 322 -2.26 -17.86 16.60
N GLN A 323 -3.17 -18.34 15.79
CA GLN A 323 -3.18 -18.00 14.37
C GLN A 323 -4.08 -16.78 14.12
N PRO A 324 -3.64 -15.86 13.26
CA PRO A 324 -4.49 -14.74 12.83
C PRO A 324 -5.75 -15.29 12.18
N ILE A 325 -6.89 -14.75 12.56
CA ILE A 325 -8.22 -15.25 12.14
C ILE A 325 -8.54 -14.82 10.73
N ARG A 326 -7.91 -13.75 10.26
CA ARG A 326 -8.11 -13.20 8.92
C ARG A 326 -6.79 -13.03 8.21
N ARG A 327 -6.81 -13.36 6.94
CA ARG A 327 -5.81 -12.94 5.99
C ARG A 327 -6.53 -12.18 4.89
N VAL A 328 -6.49 -10.88 4.96
CA VAL A 328 -6.82 -10.04 3.81
C VAL A 328 -5.56 -9.99 2.97
N GLU A 329 -5.63 -10.61 1.80
CA GLU A 329 -4.58 -10.50 0.81
C GLU A 329 -5.19 -9.80 -0.39
N ARG A 330 -4.66 -8.63 -0.72
CA ARG A 330 -5.07 -7.92 -1.93
C ARG A 330 -4.50 -8.63 -3.14
N ALA A 331 -5.24 -8.59 -4.24
CA ALA A 331 -4.78 -9.15 -5.48
C ALA A 331 -3.45 -8.50 -5.90
N ALA A 332 -2.42 -9.29 -6.15
CA ALA A 332 -1.19 -8.79 -6.74
C ALA A 332 -1.36 -8.60 -8.26
N VAL A 333 -2.33 -7.79 -8.63
CA VAL A 333 -2.62 -7.35 -10.00
C VAL A 333 -2.32 -5.86 -10.09
N VAL A 334 -1.42 -5.49 -10.98
CA VAL A 334 -0.98 -4.11 -11.19
C VAL A 334 -1.44 -3.64 -12.55
N ALA A 335 -2.33 -2.66 -12.59
CA ALA A 335 -2.80 -2.04 -13.82
C ALA A 335 -2.07 -0.70 -14.05
N CYS A 336 -1.48 -0.55 -15.23
CA CYS A 336 -0.82 0.68 -15.65
C CYS A 336 -1.71 1.40 -16.64
N THR A 337 -2.18 2.60 -16.32
CA THR A 337 -3.05 3.39 -17.21
C THR A 337 -2.57 4.83 -17.36
N ARG A 338 -2.93 5.48 -18.46
CA ARG A 338 -2.76 6.93 -18.67
C ARG A 338 -4.09 7.67 -18.69
N ILE A 339 -5.19 6.93 -18.53
CA ILE A 339 -6.54 7.49 -18.57
C ILE A 339 -7.09 7.63 -17.15
N PRO A 340 -7.26 8.85 -16.63
CA PRO A 340 -7.79 9.06 -15.29
C PRO A 340 -9.14 8.38 -15.06
N GLY A 341 -10.05 8.40 -16.05
CA GLY A 341 -11.37 7.78 -15.94
C GLY A 341 -11.36 6.26 -15.72
N MET A 342 -10.25 5.57 -16.02
CA MET A 342 -10.09 4.13 -15.78
C MET A 342 -9.68 3.76 -14.35
N VAL A 343 -9.20 4.73 -13.58
CA VAL A 343 -8.55 4.49 -12.28
C VAL A 343 -9.51 3.80 -11.30
N GLU A 344 -10.72 4.33 -11.16
CA GLU A 344 -11.70 3.77 -10.22
C GLU A 344 -12.17 2.39 -10.65
N ASP A 345 -12.49 2.20 -11.94
CA ASP A 345 -12.96 0.91 -12.45
C ASP A 345 -11.92 -0.20 -12.30
N LEU A 346 -10.65 0.10 -12.59
CA LEU A 346 -9.54 -0.84 -12.42
C LEU A 346 -9.30 -1.16 -10.94
N ALA A 347 -9.33 -0.14 -10.06
CA ALA A 347 -9.18 -0.34 -8.61
C ALA A 347 -10.33 -1.17 -8.03
N LEU A 348 -11.57 -0.91 -8.45
CA LEU A 348 -12.76 -1.69 -8.05
C LEU A 348 -12.72 -3.15 -8.49
N CYS A 349 -11.91 -3.48 -9.51
CA CYS A 349 -11.62 -4.88 -9.88
C CYS A 349 -10.61 -5.55 -8.94
N GLY A 350 -10.03 -4.83 -7.98
CA GLY A 350 -9.00 -5.32 -7.07
C GLY A 350 -7.57 -5.08 -7.58
N ALA A 351 -7.37 -4.27 -8.63
CA ALA A 351 -6.04 -3.96 -9.12
C ALA A 351 -5.40 -2.80 -8.34
N HIS A 352 -4.07 -2.85 -8.19
CA HIS A 352 -3.24 -1.69 -7.85
C HIS A 352 -3.05 -0.84 -9.11
N VAL A 353 -3.59 0.35 -9.15
CA VAL A 353 -3.63 1.17 -10.37
C VAL A 353 -2.57 2.27 -10.32
N PHE A 354 -1.67 2.26 -11.26
CA PHE A 354 -0.68 3.32 -11.47
C PHE A 354 -1.11 4.22 -12.63
N LEU A 355 -1.41 5.47 -12.32
CA LEU A 355 -1.75 6.49 -13.32
C LEU A 355 -0.47 7.19 -13.80
N ASP A 356 -0.24 7.21 -15.11
CA ASP A 356 0.96 7.77 -15.74
C ASP A 356 2.28 7.21 -15.17
N PRO A 357 2.46 5.87 -15.02
CA PRO A 357 3.62 5.29 -14.37
C PRO A 357 4.92 5.69 -15.09
N GLN A 358 5.96 5.94 -14.30
CA GLN A 358 7.27 6.37 -14.76
C GLN A 358 8.33 5.29 -14.48
N LEU A 359 9.53 5.48 -15.04
CA LEU A 359 10.64 4.54 -14.83
C LEU A 359 11.04 4.44 -13.35
N GLU A 360 10.87 5.50 -12.60
CA GLU A 360 11.14 5.58 -11.18
C GLU A 360 10.18 4.75 -10.32
N ASP A 361 9.05 4.29 -10.90
CA ASP A 361 8.06 3.47 -10.22
C ASP A 361 8.36 1.96 -10.25
N LEU A 362 9.42 1.51 -10.91
CA LEU A 362 9.73 0.09 -11.09
C LEU A 362 9.67 -0.72 -9.79
N GLU A 363 10.23 -0.21 -8.70
CA GLU A 363 10.20 -0.91 -7.41
C GLU A 363 8.80 -0.92 -6.78
N ALA A 364 8.03 0.16 -6.96
CA ALA A 364 6.67 0.24 -6.46
C ALA A 364 5.71 -0.69 -7.21
N LEU A 365 5.94 -0.85 -8.52
CA LEU A 365 5.16 -1.75 -9.35
C LEU A 365 5.31 -3.23 -8.96
N VAL A 366 6.40 -3.62 -8.31
CA VAL A 366 6.64 -5.01 -7.85
C VAL A 366 6.30 -5.19 -6.36
N GLN A 367 5.96 -4.14 -5.68
CA GLN A 367 5.63 -4.21 -4.25
C GLN A 367 4.42 -5.13 -3.96
N PRO A 368 3.35 -5.18 -4.77
CA PRO A 368 2.25 -6.11 -4.55
C PRO A 368 2.69 -7.59 -4.54
N ALA A 369 3.66 -7.98 -5.38
CA ALA A 369 4.23 -9.33 -5.33
C ALA A 369 4.93 -9.65 -4.00
N ARG A 370 5.62 -8.68 -3.42
CA ARG A 370 6.29 -8.84 -2.13
C ARG A 370 5.31 -8.99 -0.98
N CYS A 371 4.15 -8.35 -1.09
CA CYS A 371 3.07 -8.44 -0.10
C CYS A 371 2.25 -9.74 -0.26
N ALA A 372 2.15 -10.28 -1.48
CA ALA A 372 1.39 -11.48 -1.76
C ALA A 372 2.03 -12.74 -1.17
N SER A 373 1.23 -13.61 -0.56
CA SER A 373 1.69 -14.88 0.03
C SER A 373 2.31 -15.80 -1.02
N SER A 374 1.80 -15.77 -2.25
CA SER A 374 2.28 -16.57 -3.37
C SER A 374 3.57 -16.04 -4.01
N GLY A 375 3.90 -14.75 -3.84
CA GLY A 375 4.98 -14.08 -4.56
C GLY A 375 4.74 -13.94 -6.06
N VAL A 376 3.50 -14.09 -6.53
CA VAL A 376 3.11 -13.95 -7.94
C VAL A 376 2.44 -12.60 -8.13
N GLU A 377 2.74 -11.94 -9.23
CA GLU A 377 2.14 -10.68 -9.65
C GLU A 377 1.80 -10.70 -11.14
N LEU A 378 0.72 -10.04 -11.50
CA LEU A 378 0.34 -9.78 -12.88
C LEU A 378 0.37 -8.28 -13.15
N ILE A 379 1.24 -7.84 -14.07
CA ILE A 379 1.26 -6.46 -14.57
C ILE A 379 0.44 -6.39 -15.86
N ILE A 380 -0.50 -5.46 -15.90
CA ILE A 380 -1.44 -5.26 -17.00
C ILE A 380 -1.18 -3.88 -17.62
N PRO A 381 -0.47 -3.81 -18.75
CA PRO A 381 -0.28 -2.56 -19.48
C PRO A 381 -1.55 -2.18 -20.26
N SER A 382 -1.84 -0.88 -20.39
CA SER A 382 -2.94 -0.38 -21.22
C SER A 382 -2.47 0.18 -22.56
N ASP A 383 -1.17 0.38 -22.74
CA ASP A 383 -0.58 0.90 -23.95
C ASP A 383 0.85 0.37 -24.19
N ARG A 384 1.46 0.79 -25.30
CA ARG A 384 2.82 0.35 -25.67
C ARG A 384 3.89 0.84 -24.69
N ASP A 385 3.73 2.03 -24.13
CA ASP A 385 4.73 2.60 -23.21
C ASP A 385 4.65 1.90 -21.85
N CYS A 386 3.43 1.64 -21.37
CA CYS A 386 3.20 0.81 -20.18
C CYS A 386 3.74 -0.62 -20.37
N LEU A 387 3.56 -1.21 -21.56
CA LEU A 387 4.14 -2.51 -21.88
C LEU A 387 5.68 -2.48 -21.87
N ALA A 388 6.28 -1.44 -22.47
CA ALA A 388 7.73 -1.28 -22.45
C ALA A 388 8.27 -1.11 -21.01
N LEU A 389 7.54 -0.41 -20.15
CA LEU A 389 7.85 -0.28 -18.73
C LEU A 389 7.79 -1.63 -18.02
N ALA A 390 6.69 -2.38 -18.20
CA ALA A 390 6.51 -3.71 -17.61
C ALA A 390 7.62 -4.69 -18.04
N GLN A 391 8.00 -4.69 -19.32
CA GLN A 391 9.10 -5.51 -19.82
C GLN A 391 10.45 -5.16 -19.19
N ARG A 392 10.70 -3.88 -18.88
CA ARG A 392 11.91 -3.47 -18.15
C ARG A 392 11.93 -4.02 -16.73
N ILE A 393 10.80 -4.10 -16.06
CA ILE A 393 10.68 -4.72 -14.74
C ILE A 393 11.12 -6.17 -14.80
N SER A 394 10.54 -6.98 -15.69
CA SER A 394 10.88 -8.40 -15.84
C SER A 394 12.38 -8.60 -16.07
N VAL A 395 12.97 -7.85 -17.02
CA VAL A 395 14.41 -7.93 -17.31
C VAL A 395 15.29 -7.50 -16.14
N SER A 396 14.86 -6.48 -15.38
CA SER A 396 15.63 -6.01 -14.22
C SER A 396 15.60 -7.04 -13.09
N TYR A 397 14.47 -7.67 -12.84
CA TYR A 397 14.33 -8.71 -11.82
C TYR A 397 15.13 -9.98 -12.16
N GLU A 398 15.07 -10.43 -13.41
CA GLU A 398 15.87 -11.57 -13.89
C GLU A 398 17.38 -11.32 -13.76
N ARG A 399 17.85 -10.09 -14.05
CA ARG A 399 19.27 -9.75 -14.01
C ARG A 399 19.81 -9.52 -12.60
N LEU A 400 19.01 -8.97 -11.71
CA LEU A 400 19.47 -8.66 -10.35
C LEU A 400 19.57 -9.91 -9.50
N GLY A 401 18.92 -11.04 -9.88
CA GLY A 401 18.89 -12.25 -9.06
C GLY A 401 18.40 -11.99 -7.62
N ALA A 402 17.79 -10.83 -7.42
CA ALA A 402 17.60 -10.23 -6.11
C ALA A 402 16.56 -10.97 -5.28
N GLU A 403 15.56 -11.55 -5.94
CA GLU A 403 14.49 -12.28 -5.25
C GLU A 403 14.01 -13.45 -6.13
N PRO A 404 14.71 -14.59 -6.11
CA PRO A 404 14.37 -15.76 -6.97
C PRO A 404 12.99 -16.35 -6.66
N GLU A 405 12.33 -15.85 -5.63
CA GLU A 405 11.04 -16.33 -5.15
C GLU A 405 9.85 -15.51 -5.68
N LEU A 406 10.07 -14.42 -6.42
CA LEU A 406 9.00 -13.63 -7.04
C LEU A 406 8.80 -14.04 -8.51
N SER A 407 7.53 -14.06 -8.93
CA SER A 407 7.12 -14.35 -10.31
C SER A 407 6.29 -13.18 -10.85
N VAL A 408 6.85 -12.41 -11.78
CA VAL A 408 6.17 -11.29 -12.41
C VAL A 408 5.70 -11.69 -13.80
N LEU A 409 4.38 -11.72 -14.00
CA LEU A 409 3.71 -11.99 -15.26
C LEU A 409 3.33 -10.66 -15.93
N ILE A 410 3.31 -10.63 -17.25
CA ILE A 410 2.90 -9.45 -18.02
C ILE A 410 1.78 -9.86 -18.98
N ALA A 411 0.62 -9.20 -18.86
CA ALA A 411 -0.48 -9.39 -19.79
C ALA A 411 -0.16 -8.79 -21.16
N SER A 412 -0.67 -9.41 -22.23
CA SER A 412 -0.52 -8.91 -23.60
C SER A 412 -1.67 -7.98 -23.99
N SER A 413 -2.13 -7.13 -23.07
CA SER A 413 -3.14 -6.12 -23.33
C SER A 413 -2.54 -4.89 -24.03
N HIS A 414 -3.32 -4.25 -24.90
CA HIS A 414 -2.88 -3.16 -25.77
C HIS A 414 -3.75 -1.90 -25.67
N ASN A 415 -4.84 -1.97 -24.93
CA ASN A 415 -5.75 -0.87 -24.68
C ASN A 415 -6.42 -1.00 -23.31
N GLU A 416 -7.09 0.07 -22.90
CA GLU A 416 -7.67 0.22 -21.56
C GLU A 416 -8.80 -0.79 -21.29
N LEU A 417 -9.63 -1.07 -22.29
CA LEU A 417 -10.74 -2.01 -22.12
C LEU A 417 -10.26 -3.45 -22.01
N GLU A 418 -9.19 -3.81 -22.73
CA GLU A 418 -8.50 -5.09 -22.55
C GLU A 418 -7.88 -5.19 -21.16
N ALA A 419 -7.24 -4.11 -20.69
CA ALA A 419 -6.67 -4.05 -19.34
C ALA A 419 -7.75 -4.26 -18.26
N LEU A 420 -8.91 -3.62 -18.41
CA LEU A 420 -10.04 -3.80 -17.50
C LEU A 420 -10.57 -5.25 -17.52
N ALA A 421 -10.71 -5.84 -18.71
CA ALA A 421 -11.20 -7.21 -18.84
C ALA A 421 -10.24 -8.23 -18.19
N VAL A 422 -8.93 -8.06 -18.41
CA VAL A 422 -7.91 -8.90 -17.78
C VAL A 422 -7.92 -8.71 -16.26
N SER A 423 -8.04 -7.47 -15.76
CA SER A 423 -8.13 -7.19 -14.33
C SER A 423 -9.32 -7.92 -13.70
N ARG A 424 -10.51 -7.82 -14.29
CA ARG A 424 -11.73 -8.51 -13.84
C ARG A 424 -11.60 -10.03 -13.82
N ALA A 425 -10.90 -10.60 -14.81
CA ALA A 425 -10.72 -12.05 -14.93
C ALA A 425 -9.66 -12.60 -13.97
N CYS A 426 -8.60 -11.84 -13.69
CA CYS A 426 -7.44 -12.33 -12.97
C CYS A 426 -7.41 -11.94 -11.49
N ALA A 427 -7.91 -10.77 -11.10
CA ALA A 427 -7.89 -10.34 -9.70
C ALA A 427 -8.53 -11.34 -8.73
N PRO A 428 -9.68 -11.98 -9.05
CA PRO A 428 -10.29 -12.98 -8.17
C PRO A 428 -9.47 -14.25 -7.96
N LEU A 429 -8.41 -14.47 -8.76
CA LEU A 429 -7.52 -15.64 -8.63
C LEU A 429 -6.49 -15.45 -7.51
N PHE A 430 -6.22 -14.19 -7.14
CA PHE A 430 -5.27 -13.83 -6.10
C PHE A 430 -5.97 -13.84 -4.74
N VAL A 431 -6.19 -15.04 -4.23
CA VAL A 431 -6.69 -15.27 -2.87
C VAL A 431 -5.54 -15.75 -1.99
N PRO A 432 -5.59 -15.53 -0.66
CA PRO A 432 -4.57 -16.03 0.24
C PRO A 432 -4.30 -17.53 0.03
N GLN A 433 -3.05 -17.88 -0.22
CA GLN A 433 -2.67 -19.23 -0.59
C GLN A 433 -2.11 -20.01 0.61
N PRO A 434 -2.78 -21.08 1.10
CA PRO A 434 -2.30 -21.85 2.25
C PRO A 434 -0.89 -22.46 2.06
N GLY A 435 -0.49 -22.66 0.80
CA GLY A 435 0.83 -23.20 0.43
C GLY A 435 1.91 -22.12 0.25
N GLY A 436 1.56 -20.84 0.42
CA GLY A 436 2.48 -19.73 0.21
C GLY A 436 3.12 -19.78 -1.18
N ARG A 437 4.44 -19.54 -1.26
CA ARG A 437 5.18 -19.54 -2.53
C ARG A 437 5.26 -20.88 -3.27
N GLN A 438 4.95 -21.98 -2.62
CA GLN A 438 4.94 -23.30 -3.27
C GLN A 438 3.83 -23.43 -4.34
N VAL A 439 2.78 -22.63 -4.26
CA VAL A 439 1.69 -22.63 -5.24
C VAL A 439 1.95 -21.71 -6.44
N ALA A 440 3.01 -20.90 -6.41
CA ALA A 440 3.32 -19.93 -7.47
C ALA A 440 3.26 -20.53 -8.90
N PRO A 441 3.87 -21.68 -9.22
CA PRO A 441 3.83 -22.21 -10.59
C PRO A 441 2.40 -22.52 -11.07
N ARG A 442 1.54 -22.98 -10.16
CA ARG A 442 0.14 -23.27 -10.49
C ARG A 442 -0.67 -21.99 -10.66
N LEU A 443 -0.45 -21.00 -9.80
CA LEU A 443 -1.11 -19.71 -9.89
C LEU A 443 -0.69 -18.99 -11.17
N CYS A 444 0.61 -18.97 -11.52
CA CYS A 444 1.09 -18.40 -12.79
C CYS A 444 0.36 -18.99 -13.99
N ALA A 445 0.30 -20.31 -14.10
CA ALA A 445 -0.37 -20.98 -15.21
C ALA A 445 -1.86 -20.62 -15.29
N LEU A 446 -2.54 -20.55 -14.14
CA LEU A 446 -3.96 -20.18 -14.07
C LEU A 446 -4.19 -18.72 -14.46
N VAL A 447 -3.33 -17.80 -14.01
CA VAL A 447 -3.40 -16.37 -14.34
C VAL A 447 -3.14 -16.16 -15.83
N GLU A 448 -2.12 -16.82 -16.41
CA GLU A 448 -1.84 -16.73 -17.85
C GLU A 448 -2.99 -17.24 -18.70
N GLU A 449 -3.59 -18.39 -18.36
CA GLU A 449 -4.74 -18.95 -19.05
C GLU A 449 -5.96 -18.02 -18.99
N ASN A 450 -6.27 -17.46 -17.83
CA ASN A 450 -7.40 -16.54 -17.67
C ASN A 450 -7.16 -15.21 -18.37
N ALA A 451 -5.96 -14.64 -18.28
CA ALA A 451 -5.60 -13.42 -18.99
C ALA A 451 -5.73 -13.60 -20.51
N GLN A 452 -5.21 -14.71 -21.06
CA GLN A 452 -5.32 -15.02 -22.48
C GLN A 452 -6.79 -15.24 -22.90
N SER A 453 -7.56 -15.95 -22.11
CA SER A 453 -8.99 -16.17 -22.38
C SER A 453 -9.78 -14.86 -22.37
N ALA A 454 -9.50 -13.97 -21.40
CA ALA A 454 -10.11 -12.67 -21.33
C ALA A 454 -9.79 -11.82 -22.57
N LEU A 455 -8.55 -11.84 -23.06
CA LEU A 455 -8.13 -11.11 -24.25
C LEU A 455 -8.76 -11.66 -25.53
N LEU A 456 -8.86 -12.98 -25.66
CA LEU A 456 -9.49 -13.63 -26.83
C LEU A 456 -10.99 -13.34 -26.93
N ALA A 457 -11.65 -13.07 -25.82
CA ALA A 457 -13.06 -12.70 -25.77
C ALA A 457 -13.31 -11.22 -26.11
N GLN A 458 -12.26 -10.40 -26.27
CA GLN A 458 -12.36 -8.97 -26.54
C GLN A 458 -12.20 -8.67 -28.02
N HIS A 459 -13.13 -7.91 -28.57
CA HIS A 459 -13.05 -7.40 -29.92
C HIS A 459 -13.32 -5.90 -29.91
N SER A 460 -12.34 -5.09 -30.27
CA SER A 460 -12.43 -3.65 -30.19
C SER A 460 -12.25 -2.97 -31.53
N ARG A 461 -12.87 -1.80 -31.68
CA ARG A 461 -12.70 -0.92 -32.84
C ARG A 461 -12.51 0.51 -32.35
N PRO A 462 -11.44 1.19 -32.78
CA PRO A 462 -11.26 2.60 -32.49
C PRO A 462 -12.30 3.43 -33.26
N ILE A 463 -12.70 4.54 -32.65
CA ILE A 463 -13.55 5.55 -33.28
C ILE A 463 -12.72 6.82 -33.38
N GLU A 464 -12.54 7.30 -34.60
CA GLU A 464 -11.78 8.52 -34.86
C GLU A 464 -12.50 9.76 -34.30
N ALA A 465 -11.77 10.85 -34.03
CA ALA A 465 -12.35 12.05 -33.41
C ALA A 465 -13.39 12.74 -34.28
N ASP A 466 -13.27 12.63 -35.61
CA ASP A 466 -14.17 13.21 -36.62
C ASP A 466 -15.22 12.22 -37.13
N TRP A 467 -15.58 11.24 -36.29
CA TRP A 467 -16.51 10.16 -36.63
C TRP A 467 -17.86 10.66 -37.21
N GLN A 468 -18.43 9.84 -38.09
CA GLN A 468 -19.79 9.96 -38.56
C GLN A 468 -20.63 8.76 -38.11
N VAL A 469 -21.95 8.87 -38.16
CA VAL A 469 -22.86 7.77 -37.75
C VAL A 469 -22.60 6.48 -38.54
N GLU A 470 -22.20 6.62 -39.81
CA GLU A 470 -21.84 5.48 -40.67
C GLU A 470 -20.61 4.75 -40.19
N ASP A 471 -19.64 5.43 -39.58
CA ASP A 471 -18.41 4.80 -39.04
C ASP A 471 -18.73 3.98 -37.80
N ILE A 472 -19.56 4.52 -36.90
CA ILE A 472 -20.03 3.80 -35.72
C ILE A 472 -20.87 2.58 -36.16
N SER A 473 -21.78 2.78 -37.11
CA SER A 473 -22.61 1.69 -37.64
C SER A 473 -21.76 0.56 -38.23
N ARG A 474 -20.70 0.90 -38.96
CA ARG A 474 -19.74 -0.07 -39.52
C ARG A 474 -19.00 -0.82 -38.41
N ALA A 475 -18.47 -0.10 -37.40
CA ALA A 475 -17.78 -0.72 -36.27
C ALA A 475 -18.69 -1.69 -35.51
N VAL A 476 -19.93 -1.30 -35.25
CA VAL A 476 -20.93 -2.15 -34.59
C VAL A 476 -21.25 -3.39 -35.44
N GLN A 477 -21.46 -3.22 -36.76
CA GLN A 477 -21.72 -4.35 -37.67
C GLN A 477 -20.57 -5.36 -37.73
N GLU A 478 -19.34 -4.90 -37.73
CA GLU A 478 -18.17 -5.77 -37.66
C GLU A 478 -18.13 -6.54 -36.32
N LEU A 479 -18.37 -5.85 -35.21
CA LEU A 479 -18.30 -6.43 -33.87
C LEU A 479 -19.45 -7.43 -33.58
N ILE A 480 -20.63 -7.25 -34.16
CA ILE A 480 -21.76 -8.19 -34.03
C ILE A 480 -21.40 -9.60 -34.54
N SER A 481 -20.51 -9.72 -35.53
CA SER A 481 -20.09 -11.02 -36.04
C SER A 481 -19.47 -11.94 -34.98
N TYR A 482 -19.04 -11.40 -33.87
CA TYR A 482 -18.48 -12.13 -32.71
C TYR A 482 -19.53 -12.57 -31.70
N ALA A 483 -20.83 -12.31 -31.94
CA ALA A 483 -21.94 -12.63 -31.05
C ALA A 483 -21.75 -12.14 -29.61
N PRO A 484 -21.55 -10.81 -29.41
CA PRO A 484 -21.20 -10.27 -28.09
C PRO A 484 -22.33 -10.41 -27.10
N SER A 485 -21.96 -10.72 -25.84
CA SER A 485 -22.86 -10.74 -24.70
C SER A 485 -22.94 -9.37 -23.98
N ARG A 486 -21.93 -8.53 -24.16
CA ARG A 486 -21.84 -7.18 -23.58
C ARG A 486 -21.14 -6.21 -24.53
N TRP A 487 -21.38 -4.92 -24.30
CA TRP A 487 -20.72 -3.85 -25.00
C TRP A 487 -20.09 -2.87 -24.02
N ALA A 488 -18.90 -2.38 -24.35
CA ALA A 488 -18.23 -1.30 -23.62
C ALA A 488 -17.83 -0.18 -24.56
N LEU A 489 -17.88 1.05 -24.08
CA LEU A 489 -17.43 2.26 -24.75
C LEU A 489 -16.47 3.00 -23.85
N LEU A 490 -15.23 3.17 -24.32
CA LEU A 490 -14.32 4.17 -23.80
C LEU A 490 -14.59 5.46 -24.56
N ALA A 491 -15.16 6.46 -23.90
CA ALA A 491 -15.59 7.72 -24.54
C ALA A 491 -14.53 8.81 -24.31
N GLY A 492 -13.76 9.12 -25.35
CA GLY A 492 -12.62 10.04 -25.31
C GLY A 492 -12.82 11.40 -26.03
N SER A 493 -14.01 11.65 -26.60
CA SER A 493 -14.24 12.89 -27.37
C SER A 493 -15.03 13.93 -26.58
N GLU A 494 -14.89 15.22 -26.98
CA GLU A 494 -15.73 16.31 -26.46
C GLU A 494 -17.23 16.08 -26.72
N ASP A 495 -17.56 15.28 -27.74
CA ASP A 495 -18.93 14.89 -28.12
C ASP A 495 -19.34 13.51 -27.56
N SER A 496 -18.76 13.08 -26.42
CA SER A 496 -19.03 11.79 -25.81
C SER A 496 -20.53 11.51 -25.62
N GLY A 497 -21.30 12.51 -25.22
CA GLY A 497 -22.76 12.39 -25.07
C GLY A 497 -23.49 12.03 -26.35
N THR A 498 -23.08 12.61 -27.49
CA THR A 498 -23.65 12.31 -28.81
C THR A 498 -23.24 10.89 -29.25
N LEU A 499 -21.99 10.53 -29.07
CA LEU A 499 -21.48 9.20 -29.40
C LEU A 499 -22.22 8.11 -28.62
N ILE A 500 -22.40 8.29 -27.30
CA ILE A 500 -23.16 7.38 -26.43
C ILE A 500 -24.61 7.23 -26.93
N ALA A 501 -25.27 8.36 -27.26
CA ALA A 501 -26.65 8.34 -27.73
C ALA A 501 -26.80 7.59 -29.07
N VAL A 502 -25.89 7.85 -30.03
CA VAL A 502 -25.87 7.17 -31.32
C VAL A 502 -25.61 5.67 -31.14
N LEU A 503 -24.63 5.29 -30.32
CA LEU A 503 -24.30 3.88 -30.09
C LEU A 503 -25.46 3.14 -29.41
N ARG A 504 -26.10 3.73 -28.41
CA ARG A 504 -27.30 3.15 -27.77
C ARG A 504 -28.43 2.97 -28.76
N GLN A 505 -28.71 3.97 -29.60
CA GLN A 505 -29.75 3.88 -30.61
C GLN A 505 -29.46 2.78 -31.63
N LEU A 506 -28.21 2.60 -32.05
CA LEU A 506 -27.82 1.52 -32.97
C LEU A 506 -27.97 0.15 -32.31
N LEU A 507 -27.53 -0.02 -31.07
CA LEU A 507 -27.65 -1.28 -30.33
C LEU A 507 -29.12 -1.66 -30.08
N ASP A 508 -29.97 -0.70 -29.70
CA ASP A 508 -31.42 -0.91 -29.52
C ASP A 508 -32.11 -1.29 -30.84
N GLY A 509 -31.63 -0.73 -31.96
CA GLY A 509 -32.19 -1.01 -33.30
C GLY A 509 -31.84 -2.39 -33.84
N LEU A 510 -30.86 -3.07 -33.27
CA LEU A 510 -30.38 -4.37 -33.77
C LEU A 510 -31.27 -5.55 -33.40
N ASN A 511 -32.32 -5.37 -32.57
CA ASN A 511 -33.21 -6.44 -32.10
C ASN A 511 -32.46 -7.73 -31.71
N LEU A 512 -31.27 -7.56 -31.15
CA LEU A 512 -30.52 -8.69 -30.64
C LEU A 512 -31.36 -9.31 -29.53
N GLU A 513 -31.55 -10.62 -29.57
CA GLU A 513 -32.18 -11.40 -28.47
C GLU A 513 -31.42 -11.21 -27.13
N VAL A 514 -30.38 -10.41 -27.12
CA VAL A 514 -29.59 -9.98 -25.98
C VAL A 514 -30.32 -8.81 -25.30
N SER A 515 -31.50 -9.13 -24.76
CA SER A 515 -32.24 -8.26 -23.85
C SER A 515 -31.48 -8.12 -22.53
N GLY A 516 -30.44 -7.31 -22.51
CA GLY A 516 -29.56 -7.14 -21.37
C GLY A 516 -28.15 -6.74 -21.73
N ALA A 517 -27.88 -6.37 -22.98
CA ALA A 517 -26.60 -5.74 -23.34
C ALA A 517 -26.53 -4.34 -22.73
N ASP A 518 -26.19 -4.25 -21.45
CA ASP A 518 -25.88 -2.97 -20.82
C ASP A 518 -24.59 -2.44 -21.47
N LEU A 519 -24.72 -1.28 -22.13
CA LEU A 519 -23.55 -0.56 -22.61
C LEU A 519 -22.82 0.05 -21.43
N GLU A 520 -21.68 -0.52 -21.11
CA GLU A 520 -20.76 0.04 -20.13
C GLU A 520 -20.04 1.25 -20.74
N VAL A 521 -20.19 2.42 -20.15
CA VAL A 521 -19.58 3.65 -20.64
C VAL A 521 -18.53 4.11 -19.64
N ILE A 522 -17.31 4.29 -20.12
CA ILE A 522 -16.17 4.79 -19.35
C ILE A 522 -15.73 6.12 -19.94
N ASP A 523 -15.76 7.16 -19.14
CA ASP A 523 -15.33 8.49 -19.55
C ASP A 523 -13.80 8.55 -19.59
N ALA A 524 -13.25 8.73 -20.78
CA ALA A 524 -11.85 9.02 -21.00
C ALA A 524 -11.64 10.54 -21.17
N SER A 525 -10.40 10.99 -20.94
CA SER A 525 -10.03 12.38 -21.23
C SER A 525 -10.26 12.69 -22.72
N PRO A 526 -10.67 13.93 -23.09
CA PRO A 526 -10.90 14.35 -24.48
C PRO A 526 -9.73 14.16 -25.45
N GLN A 527 -8.54 13.89 -24.91
CA GLN A 527 -7.32 13.64 -25.71
C GLN A 527 -7.15 12.17 -26.13
N VAL A 528 -8.06 11.30 -25.71
CA VAL A 528 -8.00 9.85 -25.98
C VAL A 528 -8.97 9.49 -27.09
N HIS A 529 -8.56 8.60 -28.00
CA HIS A 529 -9.47 8.05 -29.01
C HIS A 529 -10.55 7.19 -28.35
N SER A 530 -11.80 7.40 -28.79
CA SER A 530 -12.89 6.56 -28.34
C SER A 530 -12.72 5.13 -28.86
N LEU A 531 -13.14 4.14 -28.06
CA LEU A 531 -13.00 2.73 -28.37
C LEU A 531 -14.31 2.01 -28.06
N VAL A 532 -14.92 1.37 -29.07
CA VAL A 532 -16.05 0.47 -28.88
C VAL A 532 -15.55 -0.96 -28.79
N GLN A 533 -16.02 -1.69 -27.80
CA GLN A 533 -15.65 -3.06 -27.55
C GLN A 533 -16.87 -3.95 -27.42
N ALA A 534 -16.78 -5.13 -28.01
CA ALA A 534 -17.69 -6.23 -27.88
C ALA A 534 -17.06 -7.35 -27.07
N LEU A 535 -17.79 -7.87 -26.12
CA LEU A 535 -17.40 -8.97 -25.24
C LEU A 535 -18.20 -10.22 -25.63
N SER A 536 -17.53 -11.24 -26.15
CA SER A 536 -18.15 -12.50 -26.59
C SER A 536 -18.22 -13.55 -25.47
#